data_4bdb86b3537d5ecac5dbffbb60fc3b18
#
_entry.id   4bdb86b3537d5ecac5dbffbb60fc3b18
#
_cell.length_a   1.000
_cell.length_b   1.000
_cell.length_c   1.000
_cell.angle_alpha   90.00
_cell.angle_beta   90.00
_cell.angle_gamma   90.00
#
_symmetry.space_group_name_H-M   'P 1'
#
loop_
_entity.id
_entity.type
_entity.pdbx_description
1 polymer ?
#
loop_
_entity_poly.entity_id
_entity_poly.type
_entity_poly.pdbx_seq_one_letter_code
_entity_poly.pdbx_strand_id
1 'polypeptide(L)'
;MNKFLSKLGQKIKRNWVLLAILLILLGGIGYGGFRFSKLNDQKIALEEKVKGLEVELKDTQETLSQIKGEKEDLSTTLSGVKKENKAYSEKVEDLSGTVDKLSGTVEVLHKVIETDPQLLIKYSKVYFLNDNYIPTGLATITSKYIFNKEYPLQIHDKVQPFLEDMLKDANADKMPLLVASGYRSFQVQSQIKSRYAVIYGAGTANSFSADQGYSEHQLGTTVDLTIPSIGGGLTGFETTQSYQWLLKNAYKYGFILSYPPNNKYYIYEPWHWRFVGLDLALRLHDEGKHFYDLDQRDINHYLLYIFNTKLTPDAGTTVQ
;
A
#
# COMPACT_ATOMS: atom_id res chain seq x y z
N MET A 1 4.84 6.20 144.99
CA MET A 1 4.40 5.22 143.93
C MET A 1 4.04 5.90 142.58
N ASN A 2 3.40 7.10 142.62
CA ASN A 2 2.93 7.79 141.36
C ASN A 2 4.05 8.33 140.45
N LYS A 3 5.27 8.75 140.94
CA LYS A 3 6.38 9.21 140.05
C LYS A 3 7.12 8.08 139.22
N PHE A 4 7.04 6.85 139.79
CA PHE A 4 7.66 5.71 139.20
C PHE A 4 6.83 5.18 137.90
N LEU A 5 5.52 5.12 138.10
CA LEU A 5 4.54 4.71 137.14
C LEU A 5 4.46 5.74 135.97
N SER A 6 4.56 7.06 136.24
CA SER A 6 4.62 8.03 135.13
C SER A 6 5.88 8.01 134.28
N LYS A 7 7.07 7.73 134.95
CA LYS A 7 8.33 7.52 134.22
C LYS A 7 8.34 6.22 133.36
N LEU A 8 7.70 5.15 133.86
CA LEU A 8 7.56 3.93 133.16
C LEU A 8 6.66 4.07 131.93
N GLY A 9 5.51 4.74 132.11
CA GLY A 9 4.58 5.05 131.04
C GLY A 9 5.16 5.95 129.95
N GLN A 10 5.99 6.94 130.31
CA GLN A 10 6.71 7.78 129.35
C GLN A 10 7.78 6.98 128.58
N LYS A 11 8.52 6.08 129.30
CA LYS A 11 9.54 5.23 128.66
C LYS A 11 8.93 4.23 127.69
N ILE A 12 7.76 3.66 128.06
CA ILE A 12 6.99 2.75 127.16
C ILE A 12 6.46 3.52 125.93
N LYS A 13 5.83 4.71 126.12
CA LYS A 13 5.38 5.50 124.98
C LYS A 13 6.49 5.93 124.03
N ARG A 14 7.66 6.28 124.59
CA ARG A 14 8.84 6.65 123.74
C ARG A 14 9.38 5.44 122.94
N ASN A 15 9.38 4.30 123.59
CA ASN A 15 9.82 3.08 122.83
C ASN A 15 8.85 2.66 121.74
N TRP A 16 7.51 2.85 121.99
CA TRP A 16 6.49 2.61 120.91
C TRP A 16 6.60 3.60 119.73
N VAL A 17 6.87 4.86 120.00
CA VAL A 17 7.09 5.85 118.93
C VAL A 17 8.36 5.50 118.17
N LEU A 18 9.46 5.10 118.84
CA LEU A 18 10.67 4.66 118.21
C LEU A 18 10.45 3.37 117.36
N LEU A 19 9.63 2.45 117.86
CA LEU A 19 9.28 1.21 117.15
C LEU A 19 8.43 1.49 115.91
N ALA A 20 7.46 2.43 116.07
CA ALA A 20 6.64 2.86 114.92
C ALA A 20 7.47 3.56 113.82
N ILE A 21 8.42 4.43 114.26
CA ILE A 21 9.36 5.06 113.27
C ILE A 21 10.26 3.98 112.60
N LEU A 22 10.74 3.02 113.39
CA LEU A 22 11.55 1.94 112.83
C LEU A 22 10.76 1.09 111.84
N LEU A 23 9.47 0.76 112.11
CA LEU A 23 8.61 0.01 111.20
C LEU A 23 8.30 0.79 109.91
N ILE A 24 8.07 2.16 110.08
CA ILE A 24 7.89 3.03 108.86
C ILE A 24 9.15 3.08 108.05
N LEU A 25 10.32 3.19 108.68
CA LEU A 25 11.63 3.14 107.98
C LEU A 25 11.88 1.80 107.28
N LEU A 26 11.62 0.69 107.96
CA LEU A 26 11.76 -0.66 107.43
C LEU A 26 10.74 -0.87 106.26
N GLY A 27 9.50 -0.42 106.40
CA GLY A 27 8.48 -0.44 105.40
C GLY A 27 8.88 0.43 104.21
N GLY A 28 9.42 1.61 104.44
CA GLY A 28 9.97 2.48 103.36
C GLY A 28 11.14 1.86 102.63
N ILE A 29 12.09 1.24 103.33
CA ILE A 29 13.23 0.51 102.70
C ILE A 29 12.70 -0.69 101.94
N GLY A 30 11.78 -1.51 102.50
CA GLY A 30 11.19 -2.66 101.78
C GLY A 30 10.42 -2.24 100.53
N TYR A 31 9.57 -1.19 100.68
CA TYR A 31 8.86 -0.64 99.47
C TYR A 31 9.82 -0.06 98.44
N GLY A 32 10.81 0.72 98.90
CA GLY A 32 11.85 1.24 97.97
C GLY A 32 12.62 0.16 97.27
N GLY A 33 13.04 -0.91 98.01
CA GLY A 33 13.69 -2.06 97.42
C GLY A 33 12.82 -2.80 96.37
N PHE A 34 11.52 -3.02 96.75
CA PHE A 34 10.56 -3.61 95.77
C PHE A 34 10.33 -2.75 94.55
N ARG A 35 10.18 -1.46 94.69
CA ARG A 35 10.06 -0.54 93.55
C ARG A 35 11.33 -0.52 92.68
N PHE A 36 12.48 -0.50 93.32
CA PHE A 36 13.77 -0.53 92.61
C PHE A 36 13.96 -1.84 91.81
N SER A 37 13.65 -3.00 92.45
CA SER A 37 13.70 -4.29 91.74
C SER A 37 12.77 -4.29 90.54
N LYS A 38 11.49 -3.85 90.74
CA LYS A 38 10.53 -3.80 89.59
C LYS A 38 10.94 -2.85 88.52
N LEU A 39 11.57 -1.72 88.78
CA LEU A 39 12.10 -0.79 87.82
C LEU A 39 13.31 -1.38 87.11
N ASN A 40 14.16 -2.12 87.79
CA ASN A 40 15.33 -2.80 87.22
C ASN A 40 14.88 -3.93 86.26
N ASP A 41 13.86 -4.71 86.67
CA ASP A 41 13.28 -5.74 85.78
C ASP A 41 12.67 -5.14 84.52
N GLN A 42 11.94 -3.99 84.68
CA GLN A 42 11.41 -3.26 83.53
C GLN A 42 12.52 -2.69 82.61
N LYS A 43 13.62 -2.22 83.19
CA LYS A 43 14.78 -1.72 82.50
C LYS A 43 15.42 -2.84 81.71
N ILE A 44 15.65 -4.00 82.28
CA ILE A 44 16.24 -5.17 81.55
C ILE A 44 15.35 -5.63 80.43
N ALA A 45 14.05 -5.76 80.64
CA ALA A 45 13.08 -6.12 79.60
C ALA A 45 13.04 -5.10 78.45
N LEU A 46 13.18 -3.78 78.74
CA LEU A 46 13.26 -2.74 77.74
C LEU A 46 14.57 -2.78 76.98
N GLU A 47 15.68 -3.01 77.67
CA GLU A 47 17.01 -3.18 77.01
C GLU A 47 17.02 -4.40 76.08
N GLU A 48 16.45 -5.55 76.42
CA GLU A 48 16.27 -6.70 75.55
C GLU A 48 15.38 -6.35 74.34
N LYS A 49 14.27 -5.62 74.58
CA LYS A 49 13.40 -5.20 73.49
C LYS A 49 14.07 -4.23 72.51
N VAL A 50 14.88 -3.27 73.00
CA VAL A 50 15.67 -2.36 72.18
C VAL A 50 16.67 -3.13 71.36
N LYS A 51 17.41 -4.10 71.98
CA LYS A 51 18.36 -4.94 71.27
C LYS A 51 17.69 -5.80 70.17
N GLY A 52 16.50 -6.35 70.46
CA GLY A 52 15.72 -7.08 69.44
C GLY A 52 15.30 -6.17 68.25
N LEU A 53 14.82 -4.95 68.56
CA LEU A 53 14.45 -3.99 67.49
C LEU A 53 15.67 -3.50 66.70
N GLU A 54 16.85 -3.36 67.32
CA GLU A 54 18.09 -3.00 66.62
C GLU A 54 18.50 -4.10 65.62
N VAL A 55 18.35 -5.35 65.99
CA VAL A 55 18.63 -6.51 65.07
C VAL A 55 17.63 -6.53 63.92
N GLU A 56 16.33 -6.38 64.20
CA GLU A 56 15.29 -6.32 63.20
C GLU A 56 15.45 -5.13 62.22
N LEU A 57 15.85 -3.97 62.79
CA LEU A 57 16.15 -2.78 61.95
C LEU A 57 17.32 -3.03 61.03
N LYS A 58 18.38 -3.67 61.49
CA LYS A 58 19.56 -4.00 60.70
C LYS A 58 19.22 -4.98 59.57
N ASP A 59 18.46 -6.03 59.87
CA ASP A 59 18.00 -7.02 58.88
C ASP A 59 17.12 -6.36 57.82
N THR A 60 16.20 -5.48 58.24
CA THR A 60 15.34 -4.72 57.33
C THR A 60 16.15 -3.76 56.46
N GLN A 61 17.21 -3.14 56.98
CA GLN A 61 18.12 -2.28 56.20
C GLN A 61 18.91 -3.08 55.16
N GLU A 62 19.40 -4.27 55.51
CA GLU A 62 20.10 -5.15 54.59
C GLU A 62 19.17 -5.63 53.47
N THR A 63 17.95 -6.04 53.81
CA THR A 63 16.91 -6.45 52.84
C THR A 63 16.53 -5.27 51.92
N LEU A 64 16.37 -4.08 52.45
CA LEU A 64 16.07 -2.87 51.65
C LEU A 64 17.21 -2.54 50.67
N SER A 65 18.47 -2.70 51.12
CA SER A 65 19.63 -2.50 50.25
C SER A 65 19.67 -3.51 49.09
N GLN A 66 19.37 -4.77 49.38
CA GLN A 66 19.30 -5.83 48.37
C GLN A 66 18.19 -5.55 47.36
N ILE A 67 16.97 -5.23 47.81
CA ILE A 67 15.84 -4.89 46.94
C ILE A 67 16.14 -3.67 46.06
N LYS A 68 16.84 -2.66 46.58
CA LYS A 68 17.30 -1.52 45.77
C LYS A 68 18.25 -1.92 44.66
N GLY A 69 19.22 -2.80 44.97
CA GLY A 69 20.14 -3.36 43.96
C GLY A 69 19.40 -4.13 42.86
N GLU A 70 18.50 -5.06 43.27
CA GLU A 70 17.69 -5.83 42.31
C GLU A 70 16.81 -4.93 41.43
N LYS A 71 16.24 -3.87 42.00
CA LYS A 71 15.47 -2.90 41.22
C LYS A 71 16.31 -2.16 40.18
N GLU A 72 17.54 -1.79 40.52
CA GLU A 72 18.46 -1.09 39.61
C GLU A 72 18.89 -1.99 38.47
N ASP A 73 19.23 -3.25 38.74
CA ASP A 73 19.56 -4.27 37.76
C ASP A 73 18.36 -4.56 36.82
N LEU A 74 17.17 -4.70 37.38
CA LEU A 74 15.96 -4.92 36.61
C LEU A 74 15.63 -3.72 35.71
N SER A 75 15.83 -2.49 36.21
CA SER A 75 15.65 -1.27 35.43
C SER A 75 16.62 -1.19 34.26
N THR A 76 17.87 -1.58 34.49
CA THR A 76 18.90 -1.62 33.44
C THR A 76 18.57 -2.68 32.37
N THR A 77 18.17 -3.87 32.82
CA THR A 77 17.74 -4.96 31.92
C THR A 77 16.50 -4.54 31.11
N LEU A 78 15.52 -3.92 31.72
CA LEU A 78 14.31 -3.42 31.04
C LEU A 78 14.65 -2.36 29.99
N SER A 79 15.59 -1.46 30.30
CA SER A 79 16.08 -0.46 29.34
C SER A 79 16.76 -1.12 28.13
N GLY A 80 17.60 -2.14 28.36
CA GLY A 80 18.22 -2.93 27.33
C GLY A 80 17.20 -3.62 26.41
N VAL A 81 16.25 -4.34 27.00
CA VAL A 81 15.18 -5.03 26.26
C VAL A 81 14.32 -4.04 25.46
N LYS A 82 13.99 -2.87 26.01
CA LYS A 82 13.26 -1.83 25.27
C LYS A 82 14.03 -1.35 24.05
N LYS A 83 15.33 -1.14 24.17
CA LYS A 83 16.21 -0.72 23.06
C LYS A 83 16.28 -1.81 21.96
N GLU A 84 16.43 -3.07 22.36
CA GLU A 84 16.41 -4.19 21.41
C GLU A 84 15.08 -4.33 20.69
N ASN A 85 13.96 -4.24 21.43
CA ASN A 85 12.62 -4.30 20.83
C ASN A 85 12.40 -3.17 19.82
N LYS A 86 12.88 -1.97 20.10
CA LYS A 86 12.82 -0.86 19.15
C LYS A 86 13.62 -1.17 17.89
N ALA A 87 14.84 -1.70 18.03
CA ALA A 87 15.68 -2.08 16.89
C ALA A 87 15.07 -3.21 16.06
N TYR A 88 14.40 -4.20 16.71
CA TYR A 88 13.65 -5.24 15.99
C TYR A 88 12.44 -4.68 15.28
N SER A 89 11.70 -3.74 15.88
CA SER A 89 10.56 -3.08 15.22
C SER A 89 10.99 -2.33 13.95
N GLU A 90 12.08 -1.58 14.01
CA GLU A 90 12.66 -0.90 12.85
C GLU A 90 13.09 -1.88 11.74
N LYS A 91 13.70 -3.02 12.10
CA LYS A 91 14.05 -4.07 11.15
C LYS A 91 12.83 -4.73 10.51
N VAL A 92 11.76 -4.95 11.27
CA VAL A 92 10.50 -5.53 10.76
C VAL A 92 9.85 -4.58 9.77
N GLU A 93 9.87 -3.28 10.04
CA GLU A 93 9.34 -2.26 9.12
C GLU A 93 10.13 -2.19 7.81
N ASP A 94 11.46 -2.18 7.88
CA ASP A 94 12.35 -2.22 6.69
C ASP A 94 12.15 -3.50 5.87
N LEU A 95 12.05 -4.65 6.54
CA LEU A 95 11.78 -5.93 5.88
C LEU A 95 10.41 -5.95 5.22
N SER A 96 9.37 -5.40 5.87
CA SER A 96 8.04 -5.26 5.29
C SER A 96 8.08 -4.42 4.02
N GLY A 97 8.76 -3.27 4.03
CA GLY A 97 8.94 -2.44 2.84
C GLY A 97 9.70 -3.15 1.71
N THR A 98 10.65 -4.02 2.06
CA THR A 98 11.39 -4.84 1.08
C THR A 98 10.48 -5.92 0.47
N VAL A 99 9.65 -6.57 1.28
CA VAL A 99 8.67 -7.58 0.83
C VAL A 99 7.65 -6.94 -0.12
N ASP A 100 7.15 -5.74 0.21
CA ASP A 100 6.19 -5.02 -0.65
C ASP A 100 6.81 -4.67 -2.01
N LYS A 101 8.06 -4.18 -2.04
CA LYS A 101 8.80 -3.93 -3.29
C LYS A 101 9.01 -5.21 -4.11
N LEU A 102 9.37 -6.30 -3.45
CA LEU A 102 9.57 -7.59 -4.11
C LEU A 102 8.26 -8.13 -4.67
N SER A 103 7.16 -8.02 -3.92
CA SER A 103 5.82 -8.41 -4.39
C SER A 103 5.42 -7.63 -5.63
N GLY A 104 5.61 -6.30 -5.65
CA GLY A 104 5.38 -5.48 -6.83
C GLY A 104 6.24 -5.90 -8.03
N THR A 105 7.53 -6.22 -7.78
CA THR A 105 8.42 -6.70 -8.84
C THR A 105 7.96 -8.05 -9.41
N VAL A 106 7.52 -8.98 -8.57
CA VAL A 106 6.99 -10.28 -8.99
C VAL A 106 5.71 -10.10 -9.81
N GLU A 107 4.82 -9.20 -9.41
CA GLU A 107 3.60 -8.89 -10.18
C GLU A 107 3.93 -8.35 -11.56
N VAL A 108 4.89 -7.42 -11.66
CA VAL A 108 5.36 -6.89 -12.95
C VAL A 108 5.96 -8.00 -13.82
N LEU A 109 6.82 -8.84 -13.25
CA LEU A 109 7.41 -9.97 -13.97
C LEU A 109 6.35 -10.97 -14.47
N HIS A 110 5.34 -11.25 -13.65
CA HIS A 110 4.23 -12.12 -14.04
C HIS A 110 3.46 -11.54 -15.23
N LYS A 111 3.15 -10.23 -15.21
CA LYS A 111 2.51 -9.53 -16.34
C LYS A 111 3.37 -9.56 -17.60
N VAL A 112 4.70 -9.41 -17.48
CA VAL A 112 5.62 -9.53 -18.63
C VAL A 112 5.56 -10.94 -19.24
N ILE A 113 5.55 -11.98 -18.40
CA ILE A 113 5.50 -13.37 -18.86
C ILE A 113 4.15 -13.69 -19.52
N GLU A 114 3.06 -13.16 -19.00
CA GLU A 114 1.71 -13.39 -19.56
C GLU A 114 1.42 -12.53 -20.79
N THR A 115 2.16 -11.45 -21.02
CA THR A 115 1.95 -10.58 -22.18
C THR A 115 2.66 -11.14 -23.40
N ASP A 116 1.97 -11.11 -24.53
CA ASP A 116 2.53 -11.53 -25.82
C ASP A 116 3.86 -10.81 -26.08
N PRO A 117 5.00 -11.53 -26.23
CA PRO A 117 6.30 -10.91 -26.46
C PRO A 117 6.34 -10.03 -27.70
N GLN A 118 5.60 -10.39 -28.75
CA GLN A 118 5.51 -9.58 -29.97
C GLN A 118 4.77 -8.28 -29.72
N LEU A 119 3.72 -8.31 -28.92
CA LEU A 119 2.99 -7.11 -28.52
C LEU A 119 3.89 -6.17 -27.70
N LEU A 120 4.70 -6.69 -26.77
CA LEU A 120 5.66 -5.91 -26.00
C LEU A 120 6.72 -5.24 -26.87
N ILE A 121 7.25 -5.95 -27.85
CA ILE A 121 8.25 -5.40 -28.79
C ILE A 121 7.62 -4.36 -29.71
N LYS A 122 6.37 -4.52 -30.08
CA LYS A 122 5.71 -3.84 -31.18
C LYS A 122 4.82 -2.67 -30.79
N TYR A 123 4.63 -2.46 -29.53
CA TYR A 123 3.99 -1.22 -29.08
C TYR A 123 4.89 0.01 -29.29
N SER A 124 5.96 -0.17 -30.04
CA SER A 124 6.83 0.89 -30.48
C SER A 124 6.28 1.62 -31.71
N LYS A 125 6.85 2.75 -32.04
CA LYS A 125 6.37 3.70 -33.04
C LYS A 125 6.12 3.05 -34.39
N VAL A 126 7.16 2.76 -35.13
CA VAL A 126 7.10 2.12 -36.44
C VAL A 126 7.93 0.86 -36.38
N TYR A 127 7.29 -0.28 -36.46
CA TYR A 127 7.99 -1.54 -36.30
C TYR A 127 7.51 -2.57 -37.28
N PHE A 128 8.43 -3.38 -37.79
CA PHE A 128 8.12 -4.47 -38.69
C PHE A 128 7.63 -5.70 -37.93
N LEU A 129 6.39 -6.09 -38.16
CA LEU A 129 5.78 -7.30 -37.61
C LEU A 129 6.19 -8.50 -38.44
N ASN A 130 6.60 -9.58 -37.77
CA ASN A 130 6.87 -10.85 -38.39
C ASN A 130 5.65 -11.31 -39.20
N ASP A 131 5.89 -11.87 -40.40
CA ASP A 131 4.83 -12.35 -41.33
C ASP A 131 3.96 -13.46 -40.74
N ASN A 132 4.48 -14.19 -39.76
CA ASN A 132 3.76 -15.25 -39.04
C ASN A 132 3.13 -14.76 -37.71
N TYR A 133 3.29 -13.48 -37.36
CA TYR A 133 2.73 -12.98 -36.12
C TYR A 133 1.19 -12.94 -36.18
N ILE A 134 0.57 -13.64 -35.26
CA ILE A 134 -0.85 -13.61 -34.95
C ILE A 134 -0.99 -13.34 -33.45
N PRO A 135 -1.83 -12.38 -33.04
CA PRO A 135 -2.09 -12.17 -31.61
C PRO A 135 -2.50 -13.44 -30.89
N THR A 136 -2.09 -13.61 -29.63
CA THR A 136 -2.37 -14.83 -28.84
C THR A 136 -3.86 -15.08 -28.59
N GLY A 137 -4.68 -14.01 -28.65
CA GLY A 137 -6.13 -14.09 -28.53
C GLY A 137 -6.81 -13.20 -29.58
N LEU A 138 -7.69 -13.77 -30.37
CA LEU A 138 -8.57 -13.05 -31.29
C LEU A 138 -10.02 -13.43 -31.01
N ALA A 139 -10.88 -12.42 -30.89
CA ALA A 139 -12.31 -12.59 -30.71
C ALA A 139 -13.08 -11.93 -31.87
N THR A 140 -14.19 -12.53 -32.27
CA THR A 140 -15.07 -11.98 -33.30
C THR A 140 -15.89 -10.83 -32.73
N ILE A 141 -15.81 -9.66 -33.36
CA ILE A 141 -16.62 -8.50 -33.01
C ILE A 141 -18.10 -8.84 -33.23
N THR A 142 -18.95 -8.42 -32.29
CA THR A 142 -20.40 -8.66 -32.39
C THR A 142 -20.96 -8.06 -33.66
N SER A 143 -21.70 -8.85 -34.46
CA SER A 143 -22.16 -8.50 -35.83
C SER A 143 -23.00 -7.22 -35.89
N LYS A 144 -23.69 -6.84 -34.82
CA LYS A 144 -24.45 -5.56 -34.77
C LYS A 144 -23.57 -4.33 -34.89
N TYR A 145 -22.28 -4.45 -34.59
CA TYR A 145 -21.27 -3.38 -34.67
C TYR A 145 -20.44 -3.42 -35.94
N ILE A 146 -20.64 -4.41 -36.83
CA ILE A 146 -19.89 -4.56 -38.08
C ILE A 146 -20.70 -3.92 -39.22
N PHE A 147 -20.06 -3.09 -40.07
CA PHE A 147 -20.72 -2.49 -41.21
C PHE A 147 -21.12 -3.55 -42.25
N ASN A 148 -20.18 -4.32 -42.75
CA ASN A 148 -20.46 -5.43 -43.67
C ASN A 148 -20.57 -6.75 -42.91
N LYS A 149 -21.77 -7.18 -42.62
CA LYS A 149 -22.07 -8.36 -41.79
C LYS A 149 -21.76 -9.70 -42.48
N GLU A 150 -21.47 -9.68 -43.78
CA GLU A 150 -21.08 -10.88 -44.52
C GLU A 150 -19.67 -11.37 -44.17
N TYR A 151 -18.83 -10.46 -43.65
CA TYR A 151 -17.44 -10.76 -43.30
C TYR A 151 -17.24 -10.55 -41.79
N PRO A 152 -17.02 -11.62 -41.00
CA PRO A 152 -16.72 -11.48 -39.59
C PRO A 152 -15.37 -10.77 -39.41
N LEU A 153 -15.38 -9.75 -38.58
CA LEU A 153 -14.16 -9.01 -38.21
C LEU A 153 -13.70 -9.46 -36.83
N GLN A 154 -12.39 -9.49 -36.63
CA GLN A 154 -11.77 -9.88 -35.39
C GLN A 154 -10.99 -8.70 -34.78
N ILE A 155 -10.85 -8.76 -33.46
CA ILE A 155 -10.00 -7.88 -32.67
C ILE A 155 -9.37 -8.73 -31.56
N HIS A 156 -8.32 -8.24 -30.92
CA HIS A 156 -7.74 -8.91 -29.75
C HIS A 156 -8.81 -9.13 -28.68
N ASP A 157 -8.90 -10.34 -28.11
CA ASP A 157 -9.96 -10.74 -27.17
C ASP A 157 -10.04 -9.81 -25.93
N LYS A 158 -8.87 -9.39 -25.39
CA LYS A 158 -8.80 -8.45 -24.27
C LYS A 158 -9.20 -7.01 -24.65
N VAL A 159 -9.22 -6.66 -25.92
CA VAL A 159 -9.63 -5.32 -26.42
C VAL A 159 -11.11 -5.29 -26.75
N GLN A 160 -11.69 -6.43 -27.12
CA GLN A 160 -13.10 -6.51 -27.52
C GLN A 160 -14.07 -5.85 -26.53
N PRO A 161 -14.00 -6.10 -25.20
CA PRO A 161 -14.92 -5.47 -24.25
C PRO A 161 -14.88 -3.94 -24.29
N PHE A 162 -13.69 -3.34 -24.36
CA PHE A 162 -13.50 -1.89 -24.43
C PHE A 162 -14.06 -1.31 -25.73
N LEU A 163 -13.85 -1.99 -26.85
CA LEU A 163 -14.43 -1.59 -28.13
C LEU A 163 -15.95 -1.62 -28.09
N GLU A 164 -16.53 -2.71 -27.61
CA GLU A 164 -17.98 -2.87 -27.60
C GLU A 164 -18.67 -1.90 -26.62
N ASP A 165 -18.05 -1.58 -25.49
CA ASP A 165 -18.53 -0.55 -24.57
C ASP A 165 -18.47 0.84 -25.23
N MET A 166 -17.37 1.19 -25.90
CA MET A 166 -17.26 2.45 -26.66
C MET A 166 -18.35 2.56 -27.73
N LEU A 167 -18.56 1.52 -28.54
CA LEU A 167 -19.57 1.52 -29.59
C LEU A 167 -21.00 1.55 -29.05
N LYS A 168 -21.25 0.87 -27.94
CA LYS A 168 -22.55 0.89 -27.24
C LYS A 168 -22.88 2.30 -26.75
N ASP A 169 -21.96 2.96 -26.08
CA ASP A 169 -22.18 4.28 -25.51
C ASP A 169 -22.29 5.36 -26.60
N ALA A 170 -21.45 5.27 -27.65
CA ALA A 170 -21.62 6.14 -28.81
C ALA A 170 -23.00 5.99 -29.47
N ASN A 171 -23.48 4.77 -29.64
CA ASN A 171 -24.80 4.53 -30.20
C ASN A 171 -25.94 5.02 -29.27
N ALA A 172 -25.78 4.90 -27.94
CA ALA A 172 -26.72 5.47 -26.96
C ALA A 172 -26.80 7.00 -27.08
N ASP A 173 -25.67 7.65 -27.37
CA ASP A 173 -25.56 9.10 -27.62
C ASP A 173 -26.02 9.49 -29.03
N LYS A 174 -26.59 8.57 -29.80
CA LYS A 174 -27.04 8.76 -31.20
C LYS A 174 -25.89 9.05 -32.17
N MET A 175 -24.71 8.59 -31.85
CA MET A 175 -23.53 8.65 -32.73
C MET A 175 -23.28 7.25 -33.31
N PRO A 176 -23.93 6.86 -34.41
CA PRO A 176 -23.89 5.51 -34.92
C PRO A 176 -22.49 5.18 -35.44
N LEU A 177 -21.77 4.35 -34.68
CA LEU A 177 -20.45 3.87 -35.04
C LEU A 177 -20.50 2.39 -35.40
N LEU A 178 -19.85 2.03 -36.50
CA LEU A 178 -19.67 0.67 -36.98
C LEU A 178 -18.22 0.40 -37.32
N VAL A 179 -17.79 -0.85 -37.19
CA VAL A 179 -16.44 -1.29 -37.56
C VAL A 179 -16.42 -1.65 -39.03
N ALA A 180 -15.56 -0.99 -39.80
CA ALA A 180 -15.30 -1.26 -41.19
C ALA A 180 -14.16 -2.27 -41.38
N SER A 181 -13.13 -2.26 -40.50
CA SER A 181 -11.98 -3.15 -40.52
C SER A 181 -11.47 -3.41 -39.11
N GLY A 182 -10.98 -4.62 -38.86
CA GLY A 182 -10.38 -5.02 -37.58
C GLY A 182 -9.00 -5.64 -37.81
N TYR A 183 -8.72 -6.76 -37.13
CA TYR A 183 -7.48 -7.50 -37.32
C TYR A 183 -7.26 -7.88 -38.80
N ARG A 184 -6.02 -7.70 -39.28
CA ARG A 184 -5.55 -8.10 -40.62
C ARG A 184 -4.21 -8.82 -40.50
N SER A 185 -4.15 -10.05 -40.99
CA SER A 185 -2.86 -10.78 -41.04
C SER A 185 -1.88 -10.10 -41.99
N PHE A 186 -0.61 -10.46 -41.88
CA PHE A 186 0.43 -10.02 -42.81
C PHE A 186 0.04 -10.31 -44.29
N GLN A 187 -0.49 -11.51 -44.54
CA GLN A 187 -0.90 -11.94 -45.88
C GLN A 187 -2.07 -11.11 -46.42
N VAL A 188 -3.08 -10.85 -45.57
CA VAL A 188 -4.22 -10.01 -45.93
C VAL A 188 -3.76 -8.59 -46.25
N GLN A 189 -2.86 -8.01 -45.46
CA GLN A 189 -2.31 -6.68 -45.70
C GLN A 189 -1.51 -6.64 -47.04
N SER A 190 -0.71 -7.67 -47.31
CA SER A 190 0.01 -7.81 -48.58
C SER A 190 -0.92 -7.83 -49.80
N GLN A 191 -2.04 -8.57 -49.70
CA GLN A 191 -3.05 -8.63 -50.77
C GLN A 191 -3.75 -7.28 -50.99
N ILE A 192 -4.11 -6.58 -49.90
CA ILE A 192 -4.71 -5.22 -49.96
C ILE A 192 -3.73 -4.29 -50.68
N LYS A 193 -2.47 -4.26 -50.23
CA LYS A 193 -1.42 -3.41 -50.85
C LYS A 193 -1.24 -3.69 -52.33
N SER A 194 -1.14 -4.97 -52.70
CA SER A 194 -1.00 -5.39 -54.08
C SER A 194 -2.22 -4.96 -54.94
N ARG A 195 -3.43 -5.12 -54.42
CA ARG A 195 -4.66 -4.66 -55.11
C ARG A 195 -4.64 -3.15 -55.34
N TYR A 196 -4.25 -2.37 -54.34
CA TYR A 196 -4.16 -0.92 -54.47
C TYR A 196 -3.07 -0.49 -55.46
N ALA A 197 -1.92 -1.22 -55.49
CA ALA A 197 -0.86 -0.97 -56.43
C ALA A 197 -1.32 -1.21 -57.90
N VAL A 198 -2.16 -2.23 -58.09
CA VAL A 198 -2.74 -2.51 -59.45
C VAL A 198 -3.78 -1.44 -59.85
N ILE A 199 -4.63 -1.01 -58.92
CA ILE A 199 -5.75 -0.07 -59.21
C ILE A 199 -5.24 1.37 -59.36
N TYR A 200 -4.35 1.81 -58.46
CA TYR A 200 -3.94 3.21 -58.33
C TYR A 200 -2.48 3.49 -58.67
N GLY A 201 -1.71 2.44 -58.98
CA GLY A 201 -0.26 2.49 -59.17
C GLY A 201 0.51 2.33 -57.84
N ALA A 202 1.70 1.76 -57.90
CA ALA A 202 2.51 1.44 -56.73
C ALA A 202 2.87 2.67 -55.89
N GLY A 203 3.18 3.79 -56.54
CA GLY A 203 3.49 5.06 -55.82
C GLY A 203 2.31 5.60 -55.04
N THR A 204 1.12 5.57 -55.63
CA THR A 204 -0.12 6.06 -55.00
C THR A 204 -0.58 5.11 -53.90
N ALA A 205 -0.44 3.78 -54.05
CA ALA A 205 -0.76 2.80 -52.99
C ALA A 205 0.05 3.02 -51.73
N ASN A 206 1.27 3.55 -51.84
CA ASN A 206 2.09 3.90 -50.67
C ASN A 206 1.56 5.10 -49.87
N SER A 207 0.69 5.92 -50.49
CA SER A 207 0.16 7.11 -49.85
C SER A 207 -1.03 6.83 -48.93
N PHE A 208 -1.66 5.63 -49.02
CA PHE A 208 -2.87 5.34 -48.20
C PHE A 208 -2.97 3.89 -47.70
N SER A 209 -1.92 3.12 -47.81
CA SER A 209 -1.87 1.76 -47.24
C SER A 209 -0.47 1.45 -46.71
N ALA A 210 -0.35 1.13 -45.44
CA ALA A 210 0.90 0.67 -44.88
C ALA A 210 1.37 -0.62 -45.58
N ASP A 211 2.69 -0.79 -45.67
CA ASP A 211 3.26 -2.05 -46.12
C ASP A 211 2.93 -3.18 -45.11
N GLN A 212 2.88 -4.40 -45.60
CA GLN A 212 2.71 -5.58 -44.75
C GLN A 212 3.82 -5.63 -43.70
N GLY A 213 3.44 -5.96 -42.48
CA GLY A 213 4.34 -5.93 -41.31
C GLY A 213 4.45 -4.57 -40.64
N TYR A 214 4.01 -3.48 -41.28
CA TYR A 214 3.97 -2.14 -40.68
C TYR A 214 2.56 -1.68 -40.29
N SER A 215 1.53 -2.43 -40.64
CA SER A 215 0.15 -2.11 -40.33
C SER A 215 -0.18 -2.41 -38.83
N GLU A 216 -0.74 -1.45 -38.11
CA GLU A 216 -1.20 -1.62 -36.75
C GLU A 216 -2.36 -2.62 -36.59
N HIS A 217 -3.11 -2.87 -37.66
CA HIS A 217 -4.17 -3.88 -37.69
C HIS A 217 -3.64 -5.31 -37.43
N GLN A 218 -2.39 -5.59 -37.72
CA GLN A 218 -1.80 -6.90 -37.44
C GLN A 218 -1.61 -7.13 -35.92
N LEU A 219 -1.55 -6.07 -35.12
CA LEU A 219 -1.54 -6.19 -33.64
C LEU A 219 -2.87 -6.70 -33.06
N GLY A 220 -3.95 -6.58 -33.83
CA GLY A 220 -5.30 -6.91 -33.32
C GLY A 220 -5.84 -5.87 -32.35
N THR A 221 -5.18 -4.73 -32.19
CA THR A 221 -5.59 -3.67 -31.25
C THR A 221 -6.19 -2.45 -31.93
N THR A 222 -6.38 -2.52 -33.26
CA THR A 222 -6.77 -1.39 -34.10
C THR A 222 -8.03 -1.70 -34.89
N VAL A 223 -8.87 -0.69 -35.05
CA VAL A 223 -10.09 -0.74 -35.88
C VAL A 223 -10.19 0.48 -36.75
N ASP A 224 -10.73 0.30 -37.96
CA ASP A 224 -11.24 1.39 -38.79
C ASP A 224 -12.76 1.54 -38.51
N LEU A 225 -13.17 2.75 -38.16
CA LEU A 225 -14.55 3.07 -37.83
C LEU A 225 -15.23 3.82 -38.99
N THR A 226 -16.52 3.56 -39.15
CA THR A 226 -17.37 4.20 -40.15
C THR A 226 -18.76 4.45 -39.58
N ILE A 227 -19.64 5.06 -40.37
CA ILE A 227 -21.06 5.27 -40.04
C ILE A 227 -21.95 4.87 -41.19
N PRO A 228 -23.23 4.53 -40.95
CA PRO A 228 -24.16 4.15 -42.02
C PRO A 228 -24.34 5.25 -43.10
N SER A 229 -24.36 6.54 -42.72
CA SER A 229 -24.66 7.66 -43.60
C SER A 229 -23.61 7.90 -44.71
N ILE A 230 -22.36 7.42 -44.51
CA ILE A 230 -21.32 7.48 -45.55
C ILE A 230 -21.14 6.14 -46.31
N GLY A 231 -22.15 5.24 -46.19
CA GLY A 231 -22.20 3.99 -46.94
C GLY A 231 -21.05 3.03 -46.63
N GLY A 232 -20.47 3.08 -45.42
CA GLY A 232 -19.30 2.28 -45.01
C GLY A 232 -17.98 2.75 -45.61
N GLY A 233 -17.96 3.85 -46.34
CA GLY A 233 -16.74 4.51 -46.78
C GLY A 233 -15.97 5.09 -45.59
N LEU A 234 -14.71 5.42 -45.84
CA LEU A 234 -13.83 6.02 -44.82
C LEU A 234 -13.64 7.52 -45.10
N THR A 235 -13.69 7.94 -46.33
CA THR A 235 -13.54 9.33 -46.76
C THR A 235 -14.71 10.17 -46.23
N GLY A 236 -14.39 11.32 -45.66
CA GLY A 236 -15.40 12.23 -45.06
C GLY A 236 -15.83 11.87 -43.65
N PHE A 237 -15.28 10.82 -43.05
CA PHE A 237 -15.58 10.43 -41.69
C PHE A 237 -15.25 11.55 -40.68
N GLU A 238 -14.17 12.31 -40.93
CA GLU A 238 -13.73 13.48 -40.14
C GLU A 238 -14.76 14.60 -40.04
N THR A 239 -15.70 14.68 -40.98
CA THR A 239 -16.75 15.69 -40.99
C THR A 239 -17.98 15.33 -40.16
N THR A 240 -18.00 14.08 -39.61
CA THR A 240 -19.18 13.52 -38.94
C THR A 240 -19.25 13.90 -37.46
N GLN A 241 -20.44 13.88 -36.88
CA GLN A 241 -20.65 14.07 -35.45
C GLN A 241 -20.04 12.87 -34.65
N SER A 242 -20.08 11.67 -35.21
CA SER A 242 -19.50 10.49 -34.60
C SER A 242 -17.98 10.59 -34.44
N TYR A 243 -17.29 11.17 -35.42
CA TYR A 243 -15.86 11.47 -35.29
C TYR A 243 -15.59 12.50 -34.17
N GLN A 244 -16.40 13.55 -34.06
CA GLN A 244 -16.27 14.55 -33.00
C GLN A 244 -16.54 13.94 -31.61
N TRP A 245 -17.45 12.96 -31.54
CA TRP A 245 -17.71 12.20 -30.31
C TRP A 245 -16.49 11.36 -29.93
N LEU A 246 -15.86 10.67 -30.88
CA LEU A 246 -14.65 9.87 -30.65
C LEU A 246 -13.51 10.73 -30.13
N LEU A 247 -13.25 11.89 -30.69
CA LEU A 247 -12.19 12.79 -30.20
C LEU A 247 -12.38 13.19 -28.73
N LYS A 248 -13.63 13.23 -28.25
CA LYS A 248 -13.97 13.62 -26.87
C LYS A 248 -14.08 12.46 -25.90
N ASN A 249 -14.25 11.23 -26.39
CA ASN A 249 -14.66 10.13 -25.53
C ASN A 249 -13.82 8.85 -25.68
N ALA A 250 -13.18 8.61 -26.83
CA ALA A 250 -12.52 7.35 -27.12
C ALA A 250 -11.43 7.00 -26.09
N TYR A 251 -10.72 7.98 -25.54
CA TYR A 251 -9.69 7.79 -24.52
C TYR A 251 -10.24 7.12 -23.24
N LYS A 252 -11.51 7.32 -22.90
CA LYS A 252 -12.17 6.71 -21.75
C LYS A 252 -12.27 5.18 -21.86
N TYR A 253 -12.18 4.68 -23.09
CA TYR A 253 -12.20 3.26 -23.44
C TYR A 253 -10.84 2.75 -23.89
N GLY A 254 -9.76 3.53 -23.65
CA GLY A 254 -8.40 3.15 -24.00
C GLY A 254 -8.04 3.32 -25.46
N PHE A 255 -8.89 3.98 -26.29
CA PHE A 255 -8.64 4.21 -27.73
C PHE A 255 -8.14 5.61 -28.01
N ILE A 256 -7.27 5.72 -29.01
CA ILE A 256 -6.72 6.97 -29.51
C ILE A 256 -6.84 7.05 -31.02
N LEU A 257 -6.86 8.26 -31.57
CA LEU A 257 -6.63 8.52 -32.98
C LEU A 257 -5.13 8.29 -33.25
N SER A 258 -4.77 7.14 -33.83
CA SER A 258 -3.37 6.75 -33.97
C SER A 258 -2.64 7.53 -35.07
N TYR A 259 -3.33 7.88 -36.14
CA TYR A 259 -2.76 8.61 -37.27
C TYR A 259 -3.38 10.01 -37.40
N PRO A 260 -3.05 10.95 -36.46
CA PRO A 260 -3.57 12.31 -36.49
C PRO A 260 -2.97 13.14 -37.63
N PRO A 261 -3.50 14.33 -37.91
CA PRO A 261 -2.87 15.28 -38.81
C PRO A 261 -1.41 15.55 -38.40
N ASN A 262 -0.53 15.72 -39.39
CA ASN A 262 0.90 15.97 -39.20
C ASN A 262 1.68 14.82 -38.55
N ASN A 263 1.17 13.61 -38.53
CA ASN A 263 1.93 12.43 -38.14
C ASN A 263 3.19 12.27 -39.03
N LYS A 264 4.33 11.96 -38.40
CA LYS A 264 5.63 11.86 -39.09
C LYS A 264 5.80 10.54 -39.85
N TYR A 265 5.02 9.52 -39.53
CA TYR A 265 5.21 8.15 -40.02
C TYR A 265 4.07 7.64 -40.89
N TYR A 266 2.87 8.11 -40.68
CA TYR A 266 1.65 7.70 -41.38
C TYR A 266 0.85 8.91 -41.84
N ILE A 267 0.09 8.74 -42.91
CA ILE A 267 -0.84 9.76 -43.34
C ILE A 267 -1.99 9.91 -42.35
N TYR A 268 -2.68 11.04 -42.42
CA TYR A 268 -3.87 11.27 -41.59
C TYR A 268 -5.00 10.31 -41.97
N GLU A 269 -5.48 9.54 -40.97
CA GLU A 269 -6.58 8.61 -41.12
C GLU A 269 -7.59 8.81 -39.98
N PRO A 270 -8.64 9.63 -40.14
CA PRO A 270 -9.61 9.95 -39.09
C PRO A 270 -10.41 8.73 -38.62
N TRP A 271 -10.50 7.70 -39.41
CA TRP A 271 -11.19 6.45 -39.12
C TRP A 271 -10.37 5.47 -38.28
N HIS A 272 -9.04 5.65 -38.19
CA HIS A 272 -8.09 4.68 -37.65
C HIS A 272 -7.85 4.87 -36.15
N TRP A 273 -8.46 4.00 -35.37
CA TRP A 273 -8.45 4.08 -33.90
C TRP A 273 -7.73 2.88 -33.29
N ARG A 274 -6.74 3.15 -32.44
CA ARG A 274 -5.90 2.14 -31.79
C ARG A 274 -6.15 2.10 -30.30
N PHE A 275 -6.29 0.89 -29.74
CA PHE A 275 -6.30 0.65 -28.31
C PHE A 275 -4.86 0.69 -27.76
N VAL A 276 -4.64 1.51 -26.75
CA VAL A 276 -3.35 1.70 -26.07
C VAL A 276 -3.45 1.49 -24.55
N GLY A 277 -4.63 1.06 -24.07
CA GLY A 277 -4.95 0.93 -22.64
C GLY A 277 -5.47 2.22 -22.05
N LEU A 278 -6.19 2.08 -20.94
CA LEU A 278 -6.88 3.22 -20.27
C LEU A 278 -5.90 4.29 -19.81
N ASP A 279 -4.80 3.88 -19.17
CA ASP A 279 -3.83 4.80 -18.57
C ASP A 279 -3.12 5.65 -19.62
N LEU A 280 -2.63 5.02 -20.69
CA LEU A 280 -1.92 5.74 -21.74
C LEU A 280 -2.87 6.63 -22.56
N ALA A 281 -4.07 6.16 -22.87
CA ALA A 281 -5.06 6.96 -23.58
C ALA A 281 -5.47 8.21 -22.80
N LEU A 282 -5.70 8.08 -21.48
CA LEU A 282 -5.99 9.20 -20.60
C LEU A 282 -4.83 10.20 -20.56
N ARG A 283 -3.60 9.72 -20.37
CA ARG A 283 -2.42 10.59 -20.36
C ARG A 283 -2.27 11.39 -21.65
N LEU A 284 -2.40 10.72 -22.79
CA LEU A 284 -2.30 11.40 -24.10
C LEU A 284 -3.38 12.45 -24.29
N HIS A 285 -4.60 12.17 -23.86
CA HIS A 285 -5.70 13.12 -23.87
C HIS A 285 -5.40 14.36 -23.00
N ASP A 286 -4.97 14.14 -21.76
CA ASP A 286 -4.74 15.21 -20.77
C ASP A 286 -3.52 16.09 -21.12
N GLU A 287 -2.47 15.48 -21.70
CA GLU A 287 -1.27 16.20 -22.16
C GLU A 287 -1.45 16.83 -23.55
N GLY A 288 -2.54 16.55 -24.27
CA GLY A 288 -2.74 16.99 -25.65
C GLY A 288 -1.69 16.45 -26.62
N LYS A 289 -1.15 15.27 -26.34
CA LYS A 289 -0.12 14.59 -27.15
C LYS A 289 -0.70 13.46 -27.98
N HIS A 290 0.05 13.08 -29.01
CA HIS A 290 -0.26 11.90 -29.82
C HIS A 290 0.72 10.77 -29.53
N PHE A 291 0.32 9.54 -29.83
CA PHE A 291 1.12 8.34 -29.54
C PHE A 291 2.55 8.43 -30.15
N TYR A 292 2.67 8.92 -31.36
CA TYR A 292 3.94 9.03 -32.07
C TYR A 292 4.82 10.21 -31.61
N ASP A 293 4.32 11.05 -30.70
CA ASP A 293 5.12 12.11 -30.04
C ASP A 293 5.89 11.59 -28.83
N LEU A 294 5.46 10.45 -28.28
CA LEU A 294 6.07 9.86 -27.10
C LEU A 294 7.42 9.20 -27.43
N ASP A 295 8.30 9.15 -26.44
CA ASP A 295 9.48 8.30 -26.50
C ASP A 295 9.14 6.81 -26.20
N GLN A 296 9.99 5.89 -26.63
CA GLN A 296 9.79 4.46 -26.43
C GLN A 296 9.77 4.07 -24.95
N ARG A 297 10.53 4.77 -24.09
CA ARG A 297 10.56 4.54 -22.65
C ARG A 297 9.21 4.83 -22.02
N ASP A 298 8.58 5.93 -22.42
CA ASP A 298 7.24 6.30 -21.97
C ASP A 298 6.21 5.23 -22.35
N ILE A 299 6.26 4.77 -23.60
CA ILE A 299 5.37 3.70 -24.10
C ILE A 299 5.58 2.42 -23.28
N ASN A 300 6.83 1.99 -23.07
CA ASN A 300 7.15 0.77 -22.33
C ASN A 300 6.60 0.74 -20.92
N HIS A 301 6.53 1.89 -20.27
CA HIS A 301 5.95 1.99 -18.91
C HIS A 301 4.47 1.54 -18.87
N TYR A 302 3.71 1.84 -19.93
CA TYR A 302 2.28 1.50 -20.00
C TYR A 302 2.00 0.11 -20.58
N LEU A 303 2.96 -0.52 -21.25
CA LEU A 303 2.77 -1.81 -21.91
C LEU A 303 2.31 -2.92 -20.95
N LEU A 304 2.86 -2.94 -19.74
CA LEU A 304 2.55 -3.96 -18.74
C LEU A 304 1.10 -3.86 -18.24
N TYR A 305 0.47 -2.72 -18.43
CA TYR A 305 -0.87 -2.39 -17.93
C TYR A 305 -1.91 -2.19 -19.02
N ILE A 306 -1.53 -2.45 -20.27
CA ILE A 306 -2.37 -2.15 -21.44
C ILE A 306 -3.78 -2.76 -21.37
N PHE A 307 -3.92 -3.96 -20.81
CA PHE A 307 -5.21 -4.65 -20.68
C PHE A 307 -5.87 -4.51 -19.30
N ASN A 308 -5.38 -3.59 -18.46
CA ASN A 308 -6.06 -3.30 -17.20
C ASN A 308 -7.46 -2.77 -17.46
N THR A 309 -8.43 -3.30 -16.72
CA THR A 309 -9.85 -2.89 -16.80
C THR A 309 -10.18 -1.68 -15.95
N LYS A 310 -9.21 -1.18 -15.18
CA LYS A 310 -9.31 0.02 -14.33
C LYS A 310 -8.03 0.82 -14.47
N LEU A 311 -8.14 2.14 -14.29
CA LEU A 311 -6.97 3.03 -14.18
C LEU A 311 -6.09 2.59 -13.00
N THR A 312 -4.79 2.67 -13.18
CA THR A 312 -3.82 2.45 -12.12
C THR A 312 -3.82 3.67 -11.19
N PRO A 313 -3.81 3.51 -9.85
CA PRO A 313 -3.85 4.63 -8.92
C PRO A 313 -2.73 5.67 -9.10
N ASP A 314 -1.62 5.28 -9.73
CA ASP A 314 -0.42 6.11 -9.92
C ASP A 314 -0.15 6.54 -11.38
N ALA A 315 -1.10 6.38 -12.29
CA ALA A 315 -0.90 6.73 -13.71
C ALA A 315 -0.58 8.24 -13.94
N GLY A 316 -0.73 9.08 -12.93
CA GLY A 316 -0.43 10.52 -12.97
C GLY A 316 0.91 10.94 -12.36
N THR A 317 1.68 10.03 -11.77
CA THR A 317 2.97 10.40 -11.15
C THR A 317 4.09 10.15 -12.15
N THR A 318 4.50 11.20 -12.83
CA THR A 318 5.74 11.24 -13.62
C THR A 318 6.90 10.76 -12.76
N VAL A 319 7.51 9.66 -13.17
CA VAL A 319 8.84 9.27 -12.68
C VAL A 319 9.79 10.39 -13.12
N GLN A 320 10.22 11.23 -12.14
CA GLN A 320 11.30 12.19 -12.29
C GLN A 320 12.65 11.45 -12.39
#